data_cbe19fdf443635fc71aaec5f4def74b4
#
_entry.id   cbe19fdf443635fc71aaec5f4def74b4
#
_cell.length_a   1.000
_cell.length_b   1.000
_cell.length_c   1.000
_cell.angle_alpha   90.00
_cell.angle_beta   90.00
_cell.angle_gamma   90.00
#
_symmetry.space_group_name_H-M   'P 1'
#
loop_
_entity.id
_entity.type
_entity.pdbx_description
1 polymer ?
#
loop_
_entity_poly.entity_id
_entity_poly.type
_entity_poly.pdbx_seq_one_letter_code
_entity_poly.pdbx_strand_id
1 'polypeptide(L)'
;VRSRRQRQMCIRDRGKALDIAQSSPVDGFNINLSGTDNYEDTKNSDVIIITAGVPRKPGMTRDDLLGINLKIIKQVAEGIKNTSPNAFVICITNPLDVIVMALQKYSGLPKNKIVGMAGILDSSRFIYFLSEELKVPVKNIKSFVLGGHGDSMVAMLGATEVEGKKIKDLVKEGKITKEKLDQIIDRTKKGGAEIVKYLQKGSAFYAPAASGVEMAESYLKDLKKQLPC
;
A
#
# COMPACT_ATOMS: atom_id res chain seq x y z
N VAL A 1 -8.13 -32.39 -4.01
CA VAL A 1 -8.30 -32.00 -5.42
C VAL A 1 -8.47 -30.47 -5.48
N ARG A 2 -7.54 -29.76 -6.14
CA ARG A 2 -7.57 -28.30 -6.27
C ARG A 2 -8.72 -27.85 -7.16
N SER A 3 -9.44 -26.80 -6.78
CA SER A 3 -10.51 -26.24 -7.60
C SER A 3 -9.95 -25.66 -8.91
N ARG A 4 -10.79 -25.59 -9.97
CA ARG A 4 -10.42 -24.99 -11.26
C ARG A 4 -9.90 -23.55 -11.10
N ARG A 5 -10.48 -22.79 -10.17
CA ARG A 5 -10.10 -21.41 -9.86
C ARG A 5 -8.70 -21.31 -9.23
N GLN A 6 -8.36 -22.20 -8.28
CA GLN A 6 -7.04 -22.26 -7.67
C GLN A 6 -5.95 -22.60 -8.69
N ARG A 7 -6.21 -23.55 -9.58
CA ARG A 7 -5.28 -23.88 -10.68
C ARG A 7 -5.04 -22.70 -11.63
N GLN A 8 -6.08 -21.94 -11.97
CA GLN A 8 -5.94 -20.74 -12.81
C GLN A 8 -5.15 -19.62 -12.12
N MET A 9 -5.31 -19.43 -10.81
CA MET A 9 -4.53 -18.47 -10.04
C MET A 9 -3.03 -18.83 -10.06
N CYS A 10 -2.70 -20.07 -9.73
CA CYS A 10 -1.31 -20.55 -9.75
C CYS A 10 -0.64 -20.38 -11.12
N ILE A 11 -1.32 -20.67 -12.23
CA ILE A 11 -0.79 -20.47 -13.58
C ILE A 11 -0.50 -18.99 -13.85
N ARG A 12 -1.42 -18.09 -13.47
CA ARG A 12 -1.22 -16.63 -13.63
C ARG A 12 -0.06 -16.10 -12.79
N ASP A 13 0.08 -16.59 -11.58
CA ASP A 13 1.16 -16.13 -10.68
C ASP A 13 2.52 -16.64 -11.15
N ARG A 14 2.61 -17.86 -11.69
CA ARG A 14 3.81 -18.36 -12.38
C ARG A 14 4.16 -17.51 -13.59
N GLY A 15 3.15 -17.11 -14.39
CA GLY A 15 3.35 -16.20 -15.52
C GLY A 15 3.93 -14.85 -15.10
N LYS A 16 3.38 -14.24 -14.06
CA LYS A 16 3.90 -12.96 -13.52
C LYS A 16 5.30 -13.09 -12.95
N ALA A 17 5.58 -14.16 -12.20
CA ALA A 17 6.91 -14.41 -11.66
C ALA A 17 7.94 -14.58 -12.78
N LEU A 18 7.59 -15.30 -13.84
CA LEU A 18 8.46 -15.47 -15.00
C LEU A 18 8.70 -14.17 -15.76
N ASP A 19 7.64 -13.35 -15.95
CA ASP A 19 7.76 -12.04 -16.60
C ASP A 19 8.68 -11.09 -15.83
N ILE A 20 8.52 -11.01 -14.51
CA ILE A 20 9.44 -10.23 -13.65
C ILE A 20 10.84 -10.81 -13.69
N ALA A 21 11.03 -12.14 -13.65
CA ALA A 21 12.33 -12.74 -13.72
C ALA A 21 13.06 -12.41 -15.04
N GLN A 22 12.32 -12.29 -16.15
CA GLN A 22 12.88 -11.91 -17.45
C GLN A 22 13.31 -10.45 -17.53
N SER A 23 12.86 -9.56 -16.63
CA SER A 23 13.40 -8.20 -16.56
C SER A 23 14.78 -8.13 -15.89
N SER A 24 15.21 -9.20 -15.22
CA SER A 24 16.46 -9.21 -14.45
C SER A 24 17.73 -8.84 -15.25
N PRO A 25 17.90 -9.25 -16.53
CA PRO A 25 19.06 -8.82 -17.32
C PRO A 25 19.06 -7.33 -17.66
N VAL A 26 17.86 -6.72 -17.72
CA VAL A 26 17.69 -5.29 -18.03
C VAL A 26 17.91 -4.45 -16.77
N ASP A 27 17.36 -4.88 -15.64
CA ASP A 27 17.38 -4.14 -14.38
C ASP A 27 18.61 -4.48 -13.50
N GLY A 28 19.39 -5.49 -13.89
CA GLY A 28 20.64 -5.86 -13.21
C GLY A 28 20.47 -6.56 -11.85
N PHE A 29 19.31 -7.21 -11.61
CA PHE A 29 19.11 -8.01 -10.41
C PHE A 29 19.23 -9.52 -10.68
N ASN A 30 19.51 -10.29 -9.64
CA ASN A 30 19.56 -11.76 -9.73
C ASN A 30 18.81 -12.35 -8.53
N ILE A 31 17.56 -12.71 -8.76
CA ILE A 31 16.67 -13.27 -7.73
C ILE A 31 15.96 -14.53 -8.23
N ASN A 32 15.61 -15.39 -7.30
CA ASN A 32 14.78 -16.57 -7.58
C ASN A 32 13.31 -16.19 -7.33
N LEU A 33 12.50 -16.19 -8.39
CA LEU A 33 11.07 -15.88 -8.35
C LEU A 33 10.26 -17.11 -8.70
N SER A 34 9.27 -17.44 -7.87
CA SER A 34 8.34 -18.51 -8.13
C SER A 34 6.91 -18.11 -7.80
N GLY A 35 5.95 -18.70 -8.52
CA GLY A 35 4.52 -18.59 -8.20
C GLY A 35 4.01 -19.90 -7.62
N THR A 36 3.30 -19.83 -6.50
CA THR A 36 2.73 -20.99 -5.80
C THR A 36 1.32 -20.72 -5.30
N ASP A 37 0.56 -21.79 -5.03
CA ASP A 37 -0.71 -21.76 -4.31
C ASP A 37 -0.65 -22.57 -2.99
N ASN A 38 0.54 -22.90 -2.54
CA ASN A 38 0.80 -23.64 -1.31
C ASN A 38 1.52 -22.76 -0.29
N TYR A 39 0.96 -22.62 0.91
CA TYR A 39 1.57 -21.86 2.00
C TYR A 39 2.91 -22.45 2.46
N GLU A 40 3.14 -23.74 2.34
CA GLU A 40 4.43 -24.35 2.72
C GLU A 40 5.62 -23.76 1.95
N ASP A 41 5.38 -23.33 0.72
CA ASP A 41 6.42 -22.69 -0.11
C ASP A 41 6.77 -21.28 0.38
N THR A 42 5.98 -20.71 1.32
CA THR A 42 6.22 -19.42 1.96
C THR A 42 6.89 -19.54 3.34
N LYS A 43 7.32 -20.76 3.71
CA LYS A 43 7.88 -21.04 5.02
C LYS A 43 9.12 -20.19 5.32
N ASN A 44 9.16 -19.63 6.54
CA ASN A 44 10.25 -18.80 7.03
C ASN A 44 10.47 -17.50 6.20
N SER A 45 9.44 -16.96 5.58
CA SER A 45 9.53 -15.66 4.93
C SER A 45 9.87 -14.56 5.95
N ASP A 46 10.79 -13.67 5.60
CA ASP A 46 11.16 -12.50 6.43
C ASP A 46 10.11 -11.39 6.32
N VAL A 47 9.56 -11.20 5.11
CA VAL A 47 8.50 -10.20 4.83
C VAL A 47 7.39 -10.83 4.00
N ILE A 48 6.16 -10.51 4.36
CA ILE A 48 4.96 -10.91 3.61
C ILE A 48 4.14 -9.67 3.28
N ILE A 49 3.86 -9.46 1.99
CA ILE A 49 2.98 -8.38 1.51
C ILE A 49 1.64 -8.98 1.13
N ILE A 50 0.56 -8.50 1.77
CA ILE A 50 -0.79 -9.03 1.57
C ILE A 50 -1.60 -8.08 0.70
N THR A 51 -2.02 -8.58 -0.47
CA THR A 51 -2.98 -7.93 -1.37
C THR A 51 -4.26 -8.77 -1.53
N ALA A 52 -4.37 -9.86 -0.78
CA ALA A 52 -5.48 -10.80 -0.87
C ALA A 52 -6.79 -10.17 -0.42
N GLY A 53 -7.79 -10.21 -1.29
CA GLY A 53 -9.11 -9.64 -1.05
C GLY A 53 -9.87 -9.45 -2.36
N VAL A 54 -11.13 -9.07 -2.26
CA VAL A 54 -11.94 -8.69 -3.42
C VAL A 54 -12.14 -7.18 -3.45
N PRO A 55 -12.11 -6.54 -4.62
CA PRO A 55 -12.47 -5.14 -4.76
C PRO A 55 -13.99 -4.98 -4.62
N ARG A 56 -14.43 -3.78 -4.23
CA ARG A 56 -15.86 -3.45 -4.17
C ARG A 56 -16.47 -3.56 -5.57
N LYS A 57 -17.59 -4.26 -5.66
CA LYS A 57 -18.37 -4.39 -6.90
C LYS A 57 -19.61 -3.50 -6.83
N PRO A 58 -20.20 -3.09 -7.97
CA PRO A 58 -21.50 -2.43 -8.00
C PRO A 58 -22.55 -3.26 -7.25
N GLY A 59 -23.40 -2.59 -6.44
CA GLY A 59 -24.42 -3.23 -5.62
C GLY A 59 -23.95 -3.83 -4.30
N MET A 60 -22.66 -3.84 -4.01
CA MET A 60 -22.08 -4.37 -2.79
C MET A 60 -22.05 -3.28 -1.70
N THR A 61 -22.57 -3.60 -0.52
CA THR A 61 -22.42 -2.72 0.65
C THR A 61 -20.99 -2.75 1.20
N ARG A 62 -20.68 -1.82 2.12
CA ARG A 62 -19.38 -1.86 2.83
C ARG A 62 -19.27 -3.10 3.72
N ASP A 63 -20.36 -3.49 4.35
CA ASP A 63 -20.40 -4.64 5.25
C ASP A 63 -20.27 -5.96 4.51
N ASP A 64 -20.88 -6.09 3.31
CA ASP A 64 -20.70 -7.26 2.45
C ASP A 64 -19.23 -7.43 2.04
N LEU A 65 -18.58 -6.34 1.62
CA LEU A 65 -17.18 -6.34 1.26
C LEU A 65 -16.30 -6.74 2.45
N LEU A 66 -16.57 -6.15 3.61
CA LEU A 66 -15.85 -6.44 4.83
C LEU A 66 -16.01 -7.90 5.22
N GLY A 67 -17.23 -8.43 5.23
CA GLY A 67 -17.51 -9.82 5.57
C GLY A 67 -16.77 -10.83 4.67
N ILE A 68 -16.69 -10.55 3.38
CA ILE A 68 -15.94 -11.38 2.43
C ILE A 68 -14.44 -11.31 2.70
N ASN A 69 -13.90 -10.09 2.83
CA ASN A 69 -12.47 -9.90 3.03
C ASN A 69 -12.00 -10.44 4.38
N LEU A 70 -12.79 -10.35 5.44
CA LEU A 70 -12.48 -10.96 6.74
C LEU A 70 -12.32 -12.48 6.66
N LYS A 71 -13.16 -13.17 5.87
CA LYS A 71 -13.03 -14.62 5.66
C LYS A 71 -11.72 -14.97 4.93
N ILE A 72 -11.37 -14.19 3.91
CA ILE A 72 -10.11 -14.37 3.17
C ILE A 72 -8.92 -14.13 4.11
N ILE A 73 -8.94 -13.03 4.85
CA ILE A 73 -7.86 -12.64 5.75
C ILE A 73 -7.66 -13.63 6.90
N LYS A 74 -8.74 -14.24 7.40
CA LYS A 74 -8.62 -15.31 8.39
C LYS A 74 -7.79 -16.48 7.85
N GLN A 75 -8.06 -16.93 6.63
CA GLN A 75 -7.30 -18.02 6.00
C GLN A 75 -5.82 -17.61 5.76
N VAL A 76 -5.58 -16.38 5.30
CA VAL A 76 -4.23 -15.85 5.11
C VAL A 76 -3.47 -15.78 6.44
N ALA A 77 -4.11 -15.29 7.50
CA ALA A 77 -3.51 -15.18 8.82
C ALA A 77 -3.16 -16.56 9.41
N GLU A 78 -4.02 -17.56 9.24
CA GLU A 78 -3.75 -18.95 9.64
C GLU A 78 -2.57 -19.54 8.85
N GLY A 79 -2.49 -19.29 7.54
CA GLY A 79 -1.35 -19.68 6.70
C GLY A 79 -0.05 -19.07 7.21
N ILE A 80 -0.01 -17.77 7.43
CA ILE A 80 1.18 -17.05 7.94
C ILE A 80 1.60 -17.58 9.32
N LYS A 81 0.66 -17.75 10.24
CA LYS A 81 0.90 -18.29 11.57
C LYS A 81 1.62 -19.63 11.53
N ASN A 82 1.23 -20.50 10.60
CA ASN A 82 1.74 -21.86 10.50
C ASN A 82 3.08 -21.96 9.77
N THR A 83 3.32 -21.09 8.80
CA THR A 83 4.51 -21.17 7.93
C THR A 83 5.58 -20.13 8.22
N SER A 84 5.19 -18.92 8.65
CA SER A 84 6.11 -17.78 8.80
C SER A 84 5.75 -16.91 10.03
N PRO A 85 5.76 -17.48 11.25
CA PRO A 85 5.30 -16.80 12.47
C PRO A 85 6.18 -15.61 12.88
N ASN A 86 7.37 -15.47 12.31
CA ASN A 86 8.30 -14.38 12.60
C ASN A 86 8.32 -13.29 11.52
N ALA A 87 7.54 -13.46 10.44
CA ALA A 87 7.52 -12.52 9.32
C ALA A 87 7.07 -11.12 9.73
N PHE A 88 7.63 -10.12 9.07
CA PHE A 88 7.06 -8.77 9.05
C PHE A 88 5.98 -8.72 7.96
N VAL A 89 4.76 -8.33 8.35
CA VAL A 89 3.58 -8.39 7.49
C VAL A 89 3.12 -7.00 7.11
N ILE A 90 3.07 -6.72 5.81
CA ILE A 90 2.57 -5.46 5.24
C ILE A 90 1.23 -5.73 4.56
N CYS A 91 0.15 -5.16 5.07
CA CYS A 91 -1.18 -5.31 4.50
C CYS A 91 -1.52 -4.16 3.57
N ILE A 92 -2.02 -4.49 2.36
CA ILE A 92 -2.51 -3.50 1.37
C ILE A 92 -4.04 -3.62 1.18
N THR A 93 -4.63 -4.72 1.65
CA THR A 93 -6.04 -5.04 1.45
C THR A 93 -6.97 -4.07 2.17
N ASN A 94 -7.98 -3.58 1.46
CA ASN A 94 -9.01 -2.69 1.99
C ASN A 94 -10.27 -3.44 2.49
N PRO A 95 -11.01 -2.88 3.49
CA PRO A 95 -10.75 -1.65 4.24
C PRO A 95 -9.58 -1.82 5.24
N LEU A 96 -8.51 -1.05 5.01
CA LEU A 96 -7.19 -1.32 5.57
C LEU A 96 -7.15 -1.45 7.09
N ASP A 97 -7.63 -0.43 7.81
CA ASP A 97 -7.51 -0.38 9.27
C ASP A 97 -8.17 -1.62 9.94
N VAL A 98 -9.36 -1.98 9.47
CA VAL A 98 -10.09 -3.15 9.99
C VAL A 98 -9.40 -4.46 9.62
N ILE A 99 -8.86 -4.56 8.41
CA ILE A 99 -8.16 -5.75 7.93
C ILE A 99 -6.85 -5.95 8.71
N VAL A 100 -6.11 -4.90 8.99
CA VAL A 100 -4.88 -4.96 9.82
C VAL A 100 -5.22 -5.44 11.24
N MET A 101 -6.28 -4.91 11.86
CA MET A 101 -6.74 -5.37 13.18
C MET A 101 -7.15 -6.85 13.15
N ALA A 102 -7.83 -7.28 12.09
CA ALA A 102 -8.22 -8.68 11.92
C ALA A 102 -6.99 -9.60 11.75
N LEU A 103 -6.01 -9.18 10.95
CA LEU A 103 -4.74 -9.90 10.79
C LEU A 103 -4.02 -10.07 12.13
N GLN A 104 -3.89 -9.01 12.92
CA GLN A 104 -3.29 -9.06 14.26
C GLN A 104 -4.01 -10.06 15.16
N LYS A 105 -5.35 -10.04 15.14
CA LYS A 105 -6.18 -10.94 15.95
C LYS A 105 -6.07 -12.40 15.51
N TYR A 106 -6.12 -12.69 14.22
CA TYR A 106 -6.19 -14.06 13.71
C TYR A 106 -4.81 -14.72 13.60
N SER A 107 -3.77 -13.99 13.27
CA SER A 107 -2.41 -14.54 13.17
C SER A 107 -1.78 -14.78 14.53
N GLY A 108 -2.14 -13.97 15.54
CA GLY A 108 -1.48 -14.00 16.84
C GLY A 108 -0.04 -13.49 16.83
N LEU A 109 0.43 -12.90 15.71
CA LEU A 109 1.74 -12.28 15.63
C LEU A 109 1.79 -11.01 16.52
N PRO A 110 2.98 -10.61 16.99
CA PRO A 110 3.16 -9.36 17.72
C PRO A 110 2.67 -8.16 16.91
N LYS A 111 2.03 -7.18 17.56
CA LYS A 111 1.46 -6.00 16.89
C LYS A 111 2.47 -5.22 16.06
N ASN A 112 3.72 -5.14 16.52
CA ASN A 112 4.82 -4.45 15.81
C ASN A 112 5.33 -5.22 14.59
N LYS A 113 4.78 -6.40 14.30
CA LYS A 113 5.10 -7.20 13.10
C LYS A 113 4.05 -7.08 12.01
N ILE A 114 2.95 -6.38 12.25
CA ILE A 114 1.86 -6.24 11.27
C ILE A 114 1.52 -4.76 11.11
N VAL A 115 1.72 -4.27 9.90
CA VAL A 115 1.45 -2.87 9.53
C VAL A 115 0.56 -2.77 8.30
N GLY A 116 -0.12 -1.64 8.16
CA GLY A 116 -0.91 -1.32 6.96
C GLY A 116 -0.16 -0.36 6.04
N MET A 117 -0.12 -0.63 4.75
CA MET A 117 0.40 0.31 3.77
C MET A 117 -0.68 1.37 3.48
N ALA A 118 -0.53 2.54 4.07
CA ALA A 118 -1.49 3.65 4.01
C ALA A 118 -0.81 5.01 3.85
N GLY A 119 -0.35 5.58 4.94
CA GLY A 119 0.16 6.95 4.99
C GLY A 119 1.34 7.20 4.06
N ILE A 120 2.19 6.20 3.78
CA ILE A 120 3.26 6.32 2.78
C ILE A 120 2.68 6.60 1.38
N LEU A 121 1.63 5.90 0.98
CA LEU A 121 0.93 6.12 -0.29
C LEU A 121 0.21 7.46 -0.30
N ASP A 122 -0.48 7.80 0.79
CA ASP A 122 -1.23 9.05 0.89
C ASP A 122 -0.29 10.25 0.91
N SER A 123 0.87 10.14 1.58
CA SER A 123 1.94 11.14 1.54
C SER A 123 2.50 11.31 0.13
N SER A 124 2.72 10.21 -0.59
CA SER A 124 3.23 10.28 -1.97
C SER A 124 2.26 10.98 -2.91
N ARG A 125 0.95 10.77 -2.77
CA ARG A 125 -0.09 11.48 -3.52
C ARG A 125 -0.08 12.97 -3.22
N PHE A 126 -0.03 13.34 -1.94
CA PHE A 126 0.00 14.72 -1.51
C PHE A 126 1.25 15.45 -2.02
N ILE A 127 2.42 14.83 -1.90
CA ILE A 127 3.69 15.34 -2.43
C ILE A 127 3.62 15.50 -3.95
N TYR A 128 3.08 14.53 -4.67
CA TYR A 128 2.93 14.58 -6.10
C TYR A 128 2.04 15.75 -6.54
N PHE A 129 0.88 15.95 -5.92
CA PHE A 129 -0.02 17.05 -6.27
C PHE A 129 0.55 18.43 -5.90
N LEU A 130 1.30 18.53 -4.81
CA LEU A 130 2.05 19.74 -4.48
C LEU A 130 3.15 20.03 -5.52
N SER A 131 3.88 19.00 -5.94
CA SER A 131 4.90 19.10 -6.99
C SER A 131 4.33 19.62 -8.30
N GLU A 132 3.18 19.08 -8.72
CA GLU A 132 2.47 19.50 -9.93
C GLU A 132 2.03 20.97 -9.85
N GLU A 133 1.52 21.40 -8.70
CA GLU A 133 1.03 22.77 -8.51
C GLU A 133 2.17 23.78 -8.44
N LEU A 134 3.19 23.49 -7.64
CA LEU A 134 4.30 24.41 -7.38
C LEU A 134 5.40 24.36 -8.45
N LYS A 135 5.33 23.39 -9.38
CA LYS A 135 6.34 23.14 -10.42
C LYS A 135 7.74 22.88 -9.85
N VAL A 136 7.79 22.16 -8.73
CA VAL A 136 9.04 21.75 -8.07
C VAL A 136 9.20 20.23 -8.10
N PRO A 137 10.42 19.69 -8.19
CA PRO A 137 10.65 18.24 -8.17
C PRO A 137 10.14 17.60 -6.87
N VAL A 138 9.52 16.43 -6.97
CA VAL A 138 8.98 15.68 -5.79
C VAL A 138 10.03 15.46 -4.70
N LYS A 139 11.30 15.28 -5.05
CA LYS A 139 12.41 15.10 -4.11
C LYS A 139 12.69 16.32 -3.21
N ASN A 140 12.22 17.49 -3.63
CA ASN A 140 12.39 18.75 -2.91
C ASN A 140 11.21 19.03 -1.96
N ILE A 141 10.24 18.10 -1.86
CA ILE A 141 9.07 18.22 -0.99
C ILE A 141 9.16 17.16 0.12
N LYS A 142 9.05 17.60 1.37
CA LYS A 142 8.92 16.73 2.54
C LYS A 142 7.54 16.92 3.14
N SER A 143 6.80 15.85 3.29
CA SER A 143 5.47 15.88 3.90
C SER A 143 5.05 14.52 4.40
N PHE A 144 4.08 14.51 5.31
CA PHE A 144 3.44 13.31 5.84
C PHE A 144 1.93 13.47 5.82
N VAL A 145 1.25 12.37 5.51
CA VAL A 145 -0.19 12.22 5.71
C VAL A 145 -0.39 11.13 6.75
N LEU A 146 -1.15 11.44 7.80
CA LEU A 146 -1.42 10.56 8.93
C LEU A 146 -2.92 10.34 9.08
N GLY A 147 -3.33 9.53 10.05
CA GLY A 147 -4.72 9.21 10.34
C GLY A 147 -5.21 7.96 9.59
N GLY A 148 -6.51 7.68 9.66
CA GLY A 148 -7.09 6.51 9.00
C GLY A 148 -7.04 6.62 7.48
N HIS A 149 -6.85 5.48 6.80
CA HIS A 149 -6.77 5.44 5.34
C HIS A 149 -8.14 5.70 4.69
N GLY A 150 -8.38 6.94 4.27
CA GLY A 150 -9.65 7.41 3.68
C GLY A 150 -9.98 8.84 4.06
N ASP A 151 -11.25 9.12 4.32
CA ASP A 151 -11.75 10.49 4.58
C ASP A 151 -11.15 11.11 5.85
N SER A 152 -10.71 10.30 6.82
CA SER A 152 -10.12 10.74 8.09
C SER A 152 -8.61 10.99 8.03
N MET A 153 -7.97 10.87 6.86
CA MET A 153 -6.56 11.21 6.70
C MET A 153 -6.32 12.72 6.86
N VAL A 154 -5.16 13.08 7.41
CA VAL A 154 -4.76 14.45 7.71
C VAL A 154 -3.38 14.73 7.13
N ALA A 155 -3.30 15.70 6.21
CA ALA A 155 -2.02 16.21 5.73
C ALA A 155 -1.35 17.07 6.82
N MET A 156 -0.12 16.72 7.18
CA MET A 156 0.63 17.37 8.24
C MET A 156 1.29 18.66 7.76
N LEU A 157 0.48 19.71 7.53
CA LEU A 157 0.96 20.98 6.98
C LEU A 157 2.06 21.64 7.82
N GLY A 158 2.04 21.45 9.14
CA GLY A 158 3.11 21.95 10.02
C GLY A 158 4.47 21.29 9.77
N ALA A 159 4.47 20.05 9.25
CA ALA A 159 5.67 19.30 8.89
C ALA A 159 5.97 19.36 7.38
N THR A 160 5.12 20.01 6.57
CA THR A 160 5.29 20.08 5.13
C THR A 160 6.29 21.18 4.77
N GLU A 161 7.32 20.78 4.02
CA GLU A 161 8.37 21.65 3.51
C GLU A 161 8.52 21.48 1.99
N VAL A 162 8.73 22.58 1.29
CA VAL A 162 9.01 22.64 -0.14
C VAL A 162 10.29 23.44 -0.32
N GLU A 163 11.33 22.82 -0.88
CA GLU A 163 12.66 23.44 -1.04
C GLU A 163 13.20 24.06 0.26
N GLY A 164 12.93 23.37 1.39
CA GLY A 164 13.37 23.81 2.72
C GLY A 164 12.50 24.90 3.38
N LYS A 165 11.50 25.44 2.68
CA LYS A 165 10.54 26.40 3.24
C LYS A 165 9.26 25.69 3.72
N LYS A 166 8.71 26.14 4.84
CA LYS A 166 7.41 25.65 5.32
C LYS A 166 6.28 26.03 4.38
N ILE A 167 5.35 25.12 4.12
CA ILE A 167 4.20 25.36 3.21
C ILE A 167 3.38 26.58 3.65
N LYS A 168 3.26 26.85 4.95
CA LYS A 168 2.56 28.02 5.49
C LYS A 168 3.21 29.34 5.09
N ASP A 169 4.51 29.36 4.88
CA ASP A 169 5.23 30.57 4.48
C ASP A 169 5.05 30.78 2.96
N LEU A 170 5.02 29.73 2.17
CA LEU A 170 4.66 29.77 0.75
C LEU A 170 3.23 30.32 0.52
N VAL A 171 2.30 29.98 1.42
CA VAL A 171 0.95 30.55 1.39
C VAL A 171 1.00 32.07 1.67
N LYS A 172 1.77 32.51 2.66
CA LYS A 172 1.95 33.96 2.97
C LYS A 172 2.63 34.71 1.83
N GLU A 173 3.59 34.08 1.16
CA GLU A 173 4.30 34.64 0.00
C GLU A 173 3.43 34.63 -1.27
N GLY A 174 2.20 34.09 -1.25
CA GLY A 174 1.31 34.01 -2.40
C GLY A 174 1.75 33.00 -3.47
N LYS A 175 2.68 32.09 -3.15
CA LYS A 175 3.15 31.04 -4.06
C LYS A 175 2.09 29.94 -4.27
N ILE A 176 1.25 29.72 -3.27
CA ILE A 176 0.08 28.86 -3.32
C ILE A 176 -1.02 29.50 -2.46
N THR A 177 -2.27 29.47 -2.92
CA THR A 177 -3.38 29.96 -2.12
C THR A 177 -3.87 28.88 -1.13
N LYS A 178 -4.52 29.30 -0.05
CA LYS A 178 -5.11 28.38 0.92
C LYS A 178 -6.15 27.49 0.26
N GLU A 179 -6.99 28.07 -0.59
CA GLU A 179 -8.05 27.36 -1.31
C GLU A 179 -7.46 26.26 -2.21
N LYS A 180 -6.33 26.54 -2.86
CA LYS A 180 -5.65 25.56 -3.70
C LYS A 180 -5.02 24.45 -2.88
N LEU A 181 -4.44 24.77 -1.74
CA LEU A 181 -3.91 23.79 -0.80
C LEU A 181 -5.02 22.86 -0.29
N ASP A 182 -6.17 23.41 0.08
CA ASP A 182 -7.34 22.65 0.53
C ASP A 182 -7.87 21.73 -0.59
N GLN A 183 -7.88 22.19 -1.84
CA GLN A 183 -8.22 21.36 -3.02
C GLN A 183 -7.24 20.19 -3.20
N ILE A 184 -5.95 20.41 -3.00
CA ILE A 184 -4.92 19.37 -3.09
C ILE A 184 -5.12 18.34 -1.98
N ILE A 185 -5.42 18.77 -0.77
CA ILE A 185 -5.73 17.86 0.36
C ILE A 185 -6.96 17.02 0.03
N ASP A 186 -8.02 17.62 -0.46
CA ASP A 186 -9.26 16.91 -0.84
C ASP A 186 -9.01 15.92 -1.99
N ARG A 187 -8.23 16.31 -2.99
CA ARG A 187 -7.81 15.43 -4.09
C ARG A 187 -6.97 14.26 -3.60
N THR A 188 -6.10 14.48 -2.61
CA THR A 188 -5.30 13.43 -1.98
C THR A 188 -6.20 12.36 -1.36
N LYS A 189 -7.21 12.77 -0.59
CA LYS A 189 -8.22 11.87 -0.01
C LYS A 189 -8.95 11.04 -1.06
N LYS A 190 -9.24 11.64 -2.20
CA LYS A 190 -9.99 11.03 -3.32
C LYS A 190 -9.10 10.38 -4.37
N GLY A 191 -7.77 10.38 -4.21
CA GLY A 191 -6.81 9.93 -5.23
C GLY A 191 -7.02 8.50 -5.72
N GLY A 192 -7.40 7.58 -4.82
CA GLY A 192 -7.77 6.22 -5.22
C GLY A 192 -9.01 6.15 -6.10
N ALA A 193 -10.06 6.93 -5.77
CA ALA A 193 -11.28 6.99 -6.55
C ALA A 193 -11.08 7.66 -7.92
N GLU A 194 -10.22 8.67 -8.00
CA GLU A 194 -9.84 9.33 -9.26
C GLU A 194 -9.22 8.32 -10.23
N ILE A 195 -8.28 7.48 -9.75
CA ILE A 195 -7.64 6.44 -10.57
C ILE A 195 -8.66 5.38 -11.04
N VAL A 196 -9.54 4.94 -10.15
CA VAL A 196 -10.60 3.97 -10.50
C VAL A 196 -11.52 4.53 -11.60
N LYS A 197 -11.84 5.82 -11.53
CA LYS A 197 -12.64 6.50 -12.56
C LYS A 197 -11.99 6.45 -13.93
N TYR A 198 -10.68 6.62 -14.02
CA TYR A 198 -9.95 6.54 -15.30
C TYR A 198 -9.76 5.09 -15.79
N LEU A 199 -9.46 4.16 -14.88
CA LEU A 199 -9.21 2.76 -15.25
C LEU A 199 -10.48 1.99 -15.63
N GLN A 200 -11.67 2.46 -15.21
CA GLN A 200 -12.95 1.81 -15.42
C GLN A 200 -13.06 0.40 -14.79
N LYS A 201 -11.97 -0.37 -14.78
CA LYS A 201 -11.84 -1.69 -14.15
C LYS A 201 -10.54 -1.77 -13.35
N GLY A 202 -10.61 -2.28 -12.11
CA GLY A 202 -9.44 -2.43 -11.24
C GLY A 202 -9.24 -1.24 -10.30
N SER A 203 -8.03 -1.09 -9.80
CA SER A 203 -7.61 -0.04 -8.86
C SER A 203 -6.16 0.35 -9.14
N ALA A 204 -5.63 1.33 -8.41
CA ALA A 204 -4.21 1.65 -8.47
C ALA A 204 -3.34 0.42 -8.16
N PHE A 205 -2.26 0.22 -8.92
CA PHE A 205 -1.29 -0.86 -8.72
C PHE A 205 0.09 -0.33 -8.41
N TYR A 206 0.59 0.60 -9.24
CA TYR A 206 2.00 0.99 -9.25
C TYR A 206 2.42 1.73 -7.97
N ALA A 207 1.72 2.79 -7.60
CA ALA A 207 2.04 3.55 -6.39
C ALA A 207 1.82 2.73 -5.10
N PRO A 208 0.74 1.93 -4.94
CA PRO A 208 0.61 0.98 -3.84
C PRO A 208 1.73 -0.06 -3.80
N ALA A 209 2.13 -0.62 -4.95
CA ALA A 209 3.22 -1.58 -5.02
C ALA A 209 4.56 -0.95 -4.62
N ALA A 210 4.89 0.22 -5.18
CA ALA A 210 6.11 0.96 -4.81
C ALA A 210 6.15 1.29 -3.31
N SER A 211 5.00 1.71 -2.73
CA SER A 211 4.90 1.99 -1.30
C SER A 211 5.13 0.74 -0.44
N GLY A 212 4.54 -0.39 -0.82
CA GLY A 212 4.75 -1.66 -0.11
C GLY A 212 6.20 -2.17 -0.22
N VAL A 213 6.82 -2.02 -1.39
CA VAL A 213 8.24 -2.37 -1.61
C VAL A 213 9.17 -1.47 -0.78
N GLU A 214 8.91 -0.16 -0.72
CA GLU A 214 9.67 0.77 0.10
C GLU A 214 9.62 0.40 1.60
N MET A 215 8.45 0.00 2.10
CA MET A 215 8.30 -0.48 3.48
C MET A 215 9.06 -1.78 3.70
N ALA A 216 8.99 -2.73 2.77
CA ALA A 216 9.71 -3.99 2.83
C ALA A 216 11.24 -3.78 2.80
N GLU A 217 11.71 -2.92 1.91
CA GLU A 217 13.14 -2.58 1.81
C GLU A 217 13.65 -1.91 3.08
N SER A 218 12.88 -0.97 3.63
CA SER A 218 13.24 -0.30 4.88
C SER A 218 13.40 -1.29 6.03
N TYR A 219 12.51 -2.29 6.11
CA TYR A 219 12.58 -3.34 7.12
C TYR A 219 13.76 -4.30 6.89
N LEU A 220 13.90 -4.84 5.68
CA LEU A 220 14.92 -5.85 5.35
C LEU A 220 16.34 -5.32 5.44
N LYS A 221 16.55 -4.04 5.09
CA LYS A 221 17.86 -3.38 5.12
C LYS A 221 18.12 -2.56 6.39
N ASP A 222 17.21 -2.61 7.37
CA ASP A 222 17.27 -1.80 8.61
C ASP A 222 17.55 -0.30 8.35
N LEU A 223 16.88 0.27 7.34
CA LEU A 223 17.12 1.66 6.93
C LEU A 223 16.60 2.68 7.92
N LYS A 224 15.80 2.27 8.92
CA LYS A 224 15.23 3.12 9.98
C LYS A 224 14.43 4.33 9.42
N LYS A 225 13.83 4.16 8.24
CA LYS A 225 12.99 5.20 7.65
C LYS A 225 11.73 5.40 8.47
N GLN A 226 11.35 6.65 8.67
CA GLN A 226 10.06 7.00 9.28
C GLN A 226 9.00 7.02 8.18
N LEU A 227 8.26 5.94 8.07
CA LEU A 227 7.23 5.76 7.05
C LEU A 227 5.85 5.72 7.73
N PRO A 228 4.89 6.58 7.35
CA PRO A 228 3.53 6.52 7.87
C PRO A 228 2.82 5.23 7.43
N CYS A 229 2.20 4.52 8.38
CA CYS A 229 1.52 3.24 8.11
C CYS A 229 0.27 3.09 8.99
#